data_ad43a679e6321a05f9ec27a4f8117ebc
#
_entry.id   ad43a679e6321a05f9ec27a4f8117ebc
#
_cell.length_a   1.000
_cell.length_b   1.000
_cell.length_c   1.000
_cell.angle_alpha   90.00
_cell.angle_beta   90.00
_cell.angle_gamma   90.00
#
_symmetry.space_group_name_H-M   'P 1'
#
loop_
_entity.id
_entity.type
_entity.pdbx_description
1 polymer ?
#
loop_
_entity_poly.entity_id
_entity_poly.type
_entity_poly.pdbx_seq_one_letter_code
_entity_poly.pdbx_strand_id
1 'polypeptide(L)'
;MIGVFLDRDGTIGGDGGGVHPSEFTLYDFSVEAIKRLNDKGIKVYLFTNQSWIGIGKFSEQTFIEGTDKLIEVLKEKNAFLDGIYYCPHTPEENCECRKPQPTLLQQAQKEHNLDLTKCYIVGDRWSDMASAANVGSKRILVKTGRGLKSLQEQSNKLIAIDHVADNVSDAVKWILADLNR
;
A
#
# COMPACT_ATOMS: atom_id res chain seq x y z
N MET A 1 7.33 -16.98 2.56
CA MET A 1 7.83 -15.72 3.17
C MET A 1 6.63 -14.81 3.42
N ILE A 2 6.68 -13.94 4.43
CA ILE A 2 5.61 -12.97 4.77
C ILE A 2 6.01 -11.59 4.29
N GLY A 3 5.05 -10.82 3.77
CA GLY A 3 5.24 -9.45 3.34
C GLY A 3 4.09 -8.54 3.80
N VAL A 4 4.39 -7.26 3.88
CA VAL A 4 3.41 -6.19 4.12
C VAL A 4 3.37 -5.29 2.89
N PHE A 5 2.21 -5.17 2.30
CA PHE A 5 1.95 -4.29 1.17
C PHE A 5 1.31 -3.00 1.67
N LEU A 6 1.93 -1.89 1.38
CA LEU A 6 1.46 -0.56 1.78
C LEU A 6 0.99 0.20 0.54
N ASP A 7 -0.24 0.70 0.55
CA ASP A 7 -0.64 1.71 -0.40
C ASP A 7 0.14 3.02 -0.15
N ARG A 8 0.28 3.85 -1.17
CA ARG A 8 1.03 5.11 -1.09
C ARG A 8 0.15 6.26 -0.62
N ASP A 9 -0.75 6.70 -1.48
CA ASP A 9 -1.54 7.92 -1.31
C ASP A 9 -2.65 7.73 -0.28
N GLY A 10 -2.54 8.41 0.85
CA GLY A 10 -3.48 8.29 1.97
C GLY A 10 -3.10 7.23 3.01
N THR A 11 -2.03 6.46 2.77
CA THR A 11 -1.58 5.39 3.69
C THR A 11 -0.23 5.69 4.30
N ILE A 12 0.80 5.95 3.49
CA ILE A 12 2.14 6.36 3.97
C ILE A 12 2.40 7.86 3.78
N GLY A 13 1.54 8.57 3.08
CA GLY A 13 1.64 10.02 2.85
C GLY A 13 0.48 10.52 2.00
N GLY A 14 0.42 11.84 1.80
CA GLY A 14 -0.62 12.46 0.99
C GLY A 14 -2.02 12.42 1.60
N ASP A 15 -3.02 12.83 0.84
CA ASP A 15 -4.42 12.93 1.27
C ASP A 15 -5.33 11.82 0.74
N GLY A 16 -4.75 10.85 0.03
CA GLY A 16 -5.49 9.74 -0.61
C GLY A 16 -6.02 10.08 -2.01
N GLY A 17 -5.83 11.30 -2.48
CA GLY A 17 -6.07 11.72 -3.86
C GLY A 17 -4.84 11.57 -4.73
N GLY A 18 -4.96 11.93 -6.02
CA GLY A 18 -3.80 12.03 -6.89
C GLY A 18 -2.90 13.21 -6.47
N VAL A 19 -1.59 13.02 -6.58
CA VAL A 19 -0.59 14.05 -6.31
C VAL A 19 0.58 13.89 -7.26
N HIS A 20 1.17 15.01 -7.70
CA HIS A 20 2.38 14.95 -8.50
C HIS A 20 3.52 14.34 -7.65
N PRO A 21 4.36 13.44 -8.22
CA PRO A 21 5.41 12.76 -7.43
C PRO A 21 6.36 13.69 -6.70
N SER A 22 6.64 14.89 -7.23
CA SER A 22 7.49 15.89 -6.57
C SER A 22 6.84 16.56 -5.34
N GLU A 23 5.53 16.45 -5.19
CA GLU A 23 4.74 17.03 -4.09
C GLU A 23 4.33 15.99 -3.06
N PHE A 24 4.58 14.71 -3.34
CA PHE A 24 4.25 13.64 -2.39
C PHE A 24 5.14 13.74 -1.14
N THR A 25 4.51 13.75 0.02
CA THR A 25 5.19 13.85 1.32
C THR A 25 4.75 12.71 2.22
N LEU A 26 5.72 12.00 2.80
CA LEU A 26 5.48 10.99 3.83
C LEU A 26 4.88 11.64 5.09
N TYR A 27 4.03 10.91 5.78
CA TYR A 27 3.66 11.27 7.16
C TYR A 27 4.88 11.10 8.08
N ASP A 28 4.94 11.90 9.15
CA ASP A 28 6.06 11.91 10.09
C ASP A 28 6.37 10.54 10.72
N PHE A 29 5.34 9.69 10.86
CA PHE A 29 5.44 8.36 11.45
C PHE A 29 5.73 7.23 10.44
N SER A 30 5.69 7.50 9.13
CA SER A 30 5.74 6.44 8.11
C SER A 30 7.10 5.78 8.00
N VAL A 31 8.17 6.56 8.10
CA VAL A 31 9.55 6.03 8.06
C VAL A 31 9.79 5.06 9.19
N GLU A 32 9.42 5.44 10.42
CA GLU A 32 9.60 4.60 11.60
C GLU A 32 8.72 3.34 11.53
N ALA A 33 7.50 3.45 10.98
CA ALA A 33 6.62 2.31 10.76
C ALA A 33 7.26 1.26 9.83
N ILE A 34 7.79 1.71 8.67
CA ILE A 34 8.48 0.85 7.71
C ILE A 34 9.73 0.23 8.35
N LYS A 35 10.54 1.05 9.02
CA LYS A 35 11.76 0.60 9.70
C LYS A 35 11.46 -0.51 10.71
N ARG A 36 10.41 -0.38 11.51
CA ARG A 36 10.02 -1.41 12.50
C ARG A 36 9.70 -2.76 11.86
N LEU A 37 9.10 -2.79 10.68
CA LEU A 37 8.90 -4.02 9.91
C LEU A 37 10.23 -4.58 9.43
N ASN A 38 11.09 -3.74 8.87
CA ASN A 38 12.42 -4.14 8.41
C ASN A 38 13.29 -4.72 9.53
N ASP A 39 13.31 -4.08 10.71
CA ASP A 39 14.04 -4.54 11.89
C ASP A 39 13.60 -5.93 12.38
N LYS A 40 12.39 -6.35 12.03
CA LYS A 40 11.85 -7.70 12.27
C LYS A 40 12.05 -8.67 11.09
N GLY A 41 12.78 -8.25 10.07
CA GLY A 41 13.02 -9.07 8.86
C GLY A 41 11.78 -9.24 7.98
N ILE A 42 10.74 -8.42 8.17
CA ILE A 42 9.52 -8.47 7.38
C ILE A 42 9.70 -7.64 6.12
N LYS A 43 9.38 -8.25 4.98
CA LYS A 43 9.46 -7.59 3.68
C LYS A 43 8.35 -6.56 3.51
N VAL A 44 8.70 -5.39 2.95
CA VAL A 44 7.77 -4.27 2.78
C VAL A 44 7.71 -3.88 1.30
N TYR A 45 6.51 -3.82 0.77
CA TYR A 45 6.25 -3.50 -0.63
C TYR A 45 5.34 -2.30 -0.75
N LEU A 46 5.60 -1.44 -1.73
CA LEU A 46 4.64 -0.42 -2.15
C LEU A 46 3.65 -1.04 -3.14
N PHE A 47 2.35 -0.77 -2.96
CA PHE A 47 1.28 -1.31 -3.79
C PHE A 47 0.25 -0.22 -4.08
N THR A 48 0.31 0.40 -5.27
CA THR A 48 -0.41 1.65 -5.52
C THR A 48 -1.03 1.73 -6.92
N ASN A 49 -2.24 2.33 -7.00
CA ASN A 49 -2.82 2.77 -8.26
C ASN A 49 -2.37 4.20 -8.55
N GLN A 50 -1.85 4.45 -9.76
CA GLN A 50 -1.32 5.73 -10.22
C GLN A 50 -2.00 6.19 -11.52
N SER A 51 -3.31 6.37 -11.47
CA SER A 51 -4.11 6.69 -12.65
C SER A 51 -3.79 8.05 -13.28
N TRP A 52 -3.12 8.95 -12.57
CA TRP A 52 -2.66 10.21 -13.14
C TRP A 52 -1.62 10.04 -14.24
N ILE A 53 -0.89 8.92 -14.24
CA ILE A 53 -0.05 8.54 -15.38
C ILE A 53 -0.93 8.31 -16.61
N GLY A 54 -1.97 7.49 -16.48
CA GLY A 54 -2.88 7.16 -17.58
C GLY A 54 -3.65 8.35 -18.12
N ILE A 55 -4.01 9.33 -17.29
CA ILE A 55 -4.64 10.59 -17.72
C ILE A 55 -3.64 11.64 -18.24
N GLY A 56 -2.34 11.37 -18.19
CA GLY A 56 -1.31 12.26 -18.73
C GLY A 56 -0.97 13.47 -17.87
N LYS A 57 -1.29 13.45 -16.56
CA LYS A 57 -0.89 14.54 -15.63
C LYS A 57 0.60 14.58 -15.35
N PHE A 58 1.26 13.44 -15.41
CA PHE A 58 2.71 13.27 -15.40
C PHE A 58 3.08 11.95 -16.10
N SER A 59 4.32 11.84 -16.56
CA SER A 59 4.79 10.62 -17.20
C SER A 59 5.09 9.50 -16.20
N GLU A 60 5.10 8.26 -16.69
CA GLU A 60 5.55 7.11 -15.89
C GLU A 60 6.99 7.30 -15.40
N GLN A 61 7.86 7.87 -16.24
CA GLN A 61 9.24 8.21 -15.86
C GLN A 61 9.28 9.18 -14.68
N THR A 62 8.43 10.21 -14.67
CA THR A 62 8.30 11.15 -13.54
C THR A 62 7.90 10.44 -12.25
N PHE A 63 6.99 9.46 -12.33
CA PHE A 63 6.60 8.64 -11.18
C PHE A 63 7.77 7.80 -10.67
N ILE A 64 8.52 7.16 -11.56
CA ILE A 64 9.71 6.36 -11.22
C ILE A 64 10.75 7.23 -10.52
N GLU A 65 11.10 8.38 -11.08
CA GLU A 65 12.08 9.31 -10.48
C GLU A 65 11.63 9.82 -9.10
N GLY A 66 10.34 10.12 -8.92
CA GLY A 66 9.79 10.52 -7.63
C GLY A 66 9.81 9.39 -6.61
N THR A 67 9.59 8.16 -7.07
CA THR A 67 9.68 6.96 -6.22
C THR A 67 11.11 6.64 -5.82
N ASP A 68 12.09 6.84 -6.72
CA ASP A 68 13.50 6.68 -6.41
C ASP A 68 13.95 7.66 -5.31
N LYS A 69 13.50 8.92 -5.39
CA LYS A 69 13.75 9.91 -4.33
C LYS A 69 13.13 9.50 -2.99
N LEU A 70 11.91 8.95 -3.02
CA LEU A 70 11.26 8.41 -1.82
C LEU A 70 12.09 7.27 -1.21
N ILE A 71 12.59 6.36 -2.03
CA ILE A 71 13.46 5.26 -1.60
C ILE A 71 14.75 5.79 -0.96
N GLU A 72 15.37 6.83 -1.53
CA GLU A 72 16.56 7.48 -0.96
C GLU A 72 16.28 8.06 0.43
N VAL A 73 15.18 8.79 0.59
CA VAL A 73 14.76 9.35 1.89
C VAL A 73 14.55 8.25 2.94
N LEU A 74 13.91 7.15 2.57
CA LEU A 74 13.74 6.00 3.45
C LEU A 74 15.09 5.38 3.82
N LYS A 75 15.96 5.17 2.85
CA LYS A 75 17.28 4.56 3.01
C LYS A 75 18.18 5.35 3.95
N GLU A 76 18.19 6.68 3.86
CA GLU A 76 18.93 7.56 4.78
C GLU A 76 18.54 7.35 6.25
N LYS A 77 17.32 6.88 6.49
CA LYS A 77 16.79 6.60 7.82
C LYS A 77 16.75 5.10 8.17
N ASN A 78 17.48 4.28 7.40
CA ASN A 78 17.51 2.83 7.54
C ASN A 78 16.13 2.15 7.45
N ALA A 79 15.27 2.68 6.59
CA ALA A 79 14.02 2.06 6.20
C ALA A 79 14.07 1.65 4.71
N PHE A 80 13.48 0.52 4.36
CA PHE A 80 13.63 -0.08 3.02
C PHE A 80 12.30 -0.57 2.48
N LEU A 81 12.11 -0.42 1.17
CA LEU A 81 11.08 -1.09 0.39
C LEU A 81 11.73 -2.22 -0.41
N ASP A 82 11.18 -3.42 -0.34
CA ASP A 82 11.68 -4.60 -1.04
C ASP A 82 11.15 -4.73 -2.47
N GLY A 83 10.15 -3.93 -2.83
CA GLY A 83 9.63 -3.85 -4.18
C GLY A 83 8.54 -2.77 -4.32
N ILE A 84 8.34 -2.35 -5.56
CA ILE A 84 7.35 -1.33 -5.93
C ILE A 84 6.42 -1.93 -6.98
N TYR A 85 5.14 -2.01 -6.65
CA TYR A 85 4.09 -2.55 -7.51
C TYR A 85 3.04 -1.47 -7.74
N TYR A 86 2.92 -1.00 -8.98
CA TYR A 86 2.01 0.07 -9.33
C TYR A 86 1.25 -0.21 -10.62
N CYS A 87 0.06 0.34 -10.71
CA CYS A 87 -0.74 0.34 -11.93
C CYS A 87 -0.82 1.78 -12.47
N PRO A 88 -0.34 2.03 -13.70
CA PRO A 88 -0.36 3.36 -14.32
C PRO A 88 -1.70 3.69 -15.01
N HIS A 89 -2.64 2.76 -15.09
CA HIS A 89 -3.82 2.86 -15.92
C HIS A 89 -4.99 3.58 -15.22
N THR A 90 -5.85 4.19 -16.03
CA THR A 90 -7.15 4.70 -15.59
C THR A 90 -8.15 3.56 -15.40
N PRO A 91 -9.26 3.78 -14.65
CA PRO A 91 -10.32 2.76 -14.54
C PRO A 91 -10.93 2.36 -15.90
N GLU A 92 -11.01 3.29 -16.83
CA GLU A 92 -11.64 3.11 -18.16
C GLU A 92 -10.81 2.21 -19.08
N GLU A 93 -9.52 2.06 -18.82
CA GLU A 93 -8.63 1.17 -19.59
C GLU A 93 -8.87 -0.31 -19.31
N ASN A 94 -9.62 -0.66 -18.27
CA ASN A 94 -9.98 -2.04 -17.90
C ASN A 94 -8.78 -2.99 -17.86
N CYS A 95 -7.65 -2.54 -17.31
CA CYS A 95 -6.43 -3.33 -17.21
C CYS A 95 -6.55 -4.44 -16.13
N GLU A 96 -5.63 -5.39 -16.17
CA GLU A 96 -5.57 -6.50 -15.22
C GLU A 96 -4.79 -6.16 -13.93
N CYS A 97 -4.08 -5.02 -13.89
CA CYS A 97 -3.19 -4.68 -12.77
C CYS A 97 -3.79 -3.73 -11.73
N ARG A 98 -4.82 -2.96 -12.10
CA ARG A 98 -5.44 -1.98 -11.21
C ARG A 98 -6.17 -2.66 -10.05
N LYS A 99 -5.89 -2.23 -8.81
CA LYS A 99 -6.70 -2.64 -7.65
C LYS A 99 -8.19 -2.40 -7.91
N PRO A 100 -9.08 -3.35 -7.65
CA PRO A 100 -8.91 -4.54 -6.80
C PRO A 100 -8.34 -5.79 -7.47
N GLN A 101 -7.86 -5.73 -8.70
CA GLN A 101 -7.28 -6.89 -9.38
C GLN A 101 -6.04 -7.40 -8.59
N PRO A 102 -5.87 -8.73 -8.46
CA PRO A 102 -4.80 -9.30 -7.66
C PRO A 102 -3.46 -9.45 -8.38
N THR A 103 -3.37 -9.07 -9.66
CA THR A 103 -2.24 -9.38 -10.54
C THR A 103 -0.89 -8.91 -10.00
N LEU A 104 -0.82 -7.68 -9.46
CA LEU A 104 0.43 -7.15 -8.90
C LEU A 104 0.84 -7.90 -7.62
N LEU A 105 -0.11 -8.33 -6.80
CA LEU A 105 0.18 -9.16 -5.61
C LEU A 105 0.69 -10.55 -6.03
N GLN A 106 0.11 -11.14 -7.06
CA GLN A 106 0.54 -12.42 -7.63
C GLN A 106 1.93 -12.31 -8.29
N GLN A 107 2.23 -11.17 -8.90
CA GLN A 107 3.57 -10.88 -9.41
C GLN A 107 4.59 -10.86 -8.27
N ALA A 108 4.33 -10.09 -7.21
CA ALA A 108 5.18 -10.04 -6.02
C ALA A 108 5.35 -11.43 -5.37
N GLN A 109 4.27 -12.22 -5.33
CA GLN A 109 4.33 -13.59 -4.84
C GLN A 109 5.37 -14.44 -5.59
N LYS A 110 5.37 -14.36 -6.90
CA LYS A 110 6.30 -15.12 -7.75
C LYS A 110 7.74 -14.64 -7.59
N GLU A 111 7.94 -13.33 -7.58
CA GLU A 111 9.26 -12.71 -7.51
C GLU A 111 9.95 -12.91 -6.15
N HIS A 112 9.18 -12.93 -5.07
CA HIS A 112 9.71 -12.99 -3.70
C HIS A 112 9.34 -14.28 -2.94
N ASN A 113 8.72 -15.25 -3.60
CA ASN A 113 8.27 -16.50 -2.97
C ASN A 113 7.40 -16.26 -1.71
N LEU A 114 6.40 -15.39 -1.84
CA LEU A 114 5.51 -15.00 -0.74
C LEU A 114 4.37 -16.01 -0.57
N ASP A 115 3.94 -16.19 0.66
CA ASP A 115 2.66 -16.82 1.00
C ASP A 115 1.64 -15.70 1.23
N LEU A 116 0.87 -15.35 0.19
CA LEU A 116 -0.09 -14.24 0.24
C LEU A 116 -1.14 -14.42 1.33
N THR A 117 -1.47 -15.66 1.72
CA THR A 117 -2.43 -15.92 2.80
C THR A 117 -1.91 -15.52 4.19
N LYS A 118 -0.60 -15.32 4.30
CA LYS A 118 0.08 -14.84 5.52
C LYS A 118 0.55 -13.38 5.40
N CYS A 119 0.30 -12.74 4.26
CA CYS A 119 0.66 -11.36 4.02
C CYS A 119 -0.41 -10.39 4.53
N TYR A 120 -0.04 -9.12 4.63
CA TYR A 120 -0.90 -8.03 5.07
C TYR A 120 -0.96 -6.96 3.99
N ILE A 121 -2.16 -6.47 3.70
CA ILE A 121 -2.37 -5.31 2.84
C ILE A 121 -2.94 -4.17 3.70
N VAL A 122 -2.26 -3.03 3.67
CA VAL A 122 -2.61 -1.82 4.40
C VAL A 122 -2.96 -0.73 3.40
N GLY A 123 -4.14 -0.18 3.50
CA GLY A 123 -4.61 0.87 2.61
C GLY A 123 -5.75 1.67 3.19
N ASP A 124 -6.11 2.75 2.51
CA ASP A 124 -7.18 3.67 2.91
C ASP A 124 -8.48 3.50 2.12
N ARG A 125 -8.49 2.56 1.15
CA ARG A 125 -9.62 2.36 0.23
C ARG A 125 -10.13 0.92 0.20
N TRP A 126 -11.39 0.78 -0.20
CA TRP A 126 -12.00 -0.54 -0.44
C TRP A 126 -11.30 -1.34 -1.52
N SER A 127 -10.70 -0.70 -2.52
CA SER A 127 -9.91 -1.38 -3.54
C SER A 127 -8.69 -2.10 -2.97
N ASP A 128 -8.08 -1.57 -1.89
CA ASP A 128 -7.01 -2.25 -1.15
C ASP A 128 -7.54 -3.49 -0.44
N MET A 129 -8.64 -3.34 0.27
CA MET A 129 -9.29 -4.43 1.00
C MET A 129 -9.80 -5.53 0.08
N ALA A 130 -10.36 -5.16 -1.06
CA ALA A 130 -10.81 -6.11 -2.08
C ALA A 130 -9.64 -6.87 -2.72
N SER A 131 -8.53 -6.19 -3.02
CA SER A 131 -7.32 -6.87 -3.51
C SER A 131 -6.81 -7.90 -2.52
N ALA A 132 -6.77 -7.55 -1.24
CA ALA A 132 -6.35 -8.44 -0.16
C ALA A 132 -7.29 -9.67 -0.05
N ALA A 133 -8.61 -9.45 -0.10
CA ALA A 133 -9.59 -10.52 -0.07
C ALA A 133 -9.43 -11.51 -1.23
N ASN A 134 -9.12 -11.00 -2.44
CA ASN A 134 -8.94 -11.82 -3.63
C ASN A 134 -7.75 -12.81 -3.55
N VAL A 135 -6.81 -12.56 -2.64
CA VAL A 135 -5.63 -13.42 -2.44
C VAL A 135 -5.56 -14.03 -1.04
N GLY A 136 -6.57 -13.82 -0.21
CA GLY A 136 -6.64 -14.35 1.15
C GLY A 136 -5.73 -13.67 2.15
N SER A 137 -5.19 -12.49 1.83
CA SER A 137 -4.34 -11.69 2.73
C SER A 137 -5.15 -10.99 3.81
N LYS A 138 -4.51 -10.65 4.92
CA LYS A 138 -5.12 -9.83 5.98
C LYS A 138 -5.30 -8.38 5.53
N ARG A 139 -6.41 -7.79 5.92
CA ARG A 139 -6.96 -6.52 5.46
C ARG A 139 -6.93 -5.50 6.58
N ILE A 140 -6.10 -4.49 6.43
CA ILE A 140 -5.94 -3.43 7.41
C ILE A 140 -6.31 -2.11 6.75
N LEU A 141 -7.41 -1.51 7.19
CA LEU A 141 -7.84 -0.20 6.73
C LEU A 141 -7.30 0.87 7.67
N VAL A 142 -6.57 1.85 7.11
CA VAL A 142 -6.13 3.03 7.85
C VAL A 142 -7.15 4.16 7.72
N LYS A 143 -7.31 4.97 8.78
CA LYS A 143 -8.25 6.11 8.79
C LYS A 143 -7.70 7.35 8.08
N THR A 144 -6.39 7.41 7.83
CA THR A 144 -5.77 8.48 7.05
C THR A 144 -6.28 8.50 5.60
N GLY A 145 -5.96 9.52 4.84
CA GLY A 145 -6.39 9.64 3.45
C GLY A 145 -7.90 9.58 3.29
N ARG A 146 -8.38 8.59 2.56
CA ARG A 146 -9.81 8.31 2.31
C ARG A 146 -10.41 7.31 3.30
N GLY A 147 -9.65 6.88 4.30
CA GLY A 147 -10.05 5.78 5.19
C GLY A 147 -11.34 6.03 5.97
N LEU A 148 -11.54 7.22 6.52
CA LEU A 148 -12.79 7.58 7.21
C LEU A 148 -14.00 7.51 6.27
N LYS A 149 -13.85 7.98 5.03
CA LYS A 149 -14.90 7.87 4.00
C LYS A 149 -15.17 6.40 3.66
N SER A 150 -14.12 5.61 3.49
CA SER A 150 -14.24 4.16 3.23
C SER A 150 -14.99 3.45 4.36
N LEU A 151 -14.73 3.79 5.62
CA LEU A 151 -15.47 3.24 6.76
C LEU A 151 -16.96 3.60 6.76
N GLN A 152 -17.30 4.83 6.39
CA GLN A 152 -18.71 5.26 6.28
C GLN A 152 -19.45 4.47 5.18
N GLU A 153 -18.76 4.03 4.14
CA GLU A 153 -19.30 3.22 3.06
C GLU A 153 -19.35 1.71 3.39
N GLN A 154 -18.88 1.30 4.56
CA GLN A 154 -18.73 -0.11 4.94
C GLN A 154 -20.05 -0.89 4.91
N SER A 155 -21.17 -0.27 5.25
CA SER A 155 -22.48 -0.93 5.25
C SER A 155 -22.87 -1.50 3.89
N ASN A 156 -22.26 -1.02 2.82
CA ASN A 156 -22.52 -1.47 1.44
C ASN A 156 -21.46 -2.47 0.95
N LYS A 157 -20.48 -2.86 1.78
CA LYS A 157 -19.37 -3.74 1.40
C LYS A 157 -19.46 -5.07 2.15
N LEU A 158 -19.32 -6.17 1.40
CA LEU A 158 -19.32 -7.54 1.95
C LEU A 158 -17.91 -8.00 2.39
N ILE A 159 -16.91 -7.14 2.29
CA ILE A 159 -15.53 -7.47 2.62
C ILE A 159 -15.28 -7.19 4.10
N ALA A 160 -14.97 -8.23 4.85
CA ALA A 160 -14.55 -8.10 6.24
C ALA A 160 -13.17 -7.43 6.33
N ILE A 161 -13.00 -6.55 7.28
CA ILE A 161 -11.71 -5.91 7.62
C ILE A 161 -11.18 -6.62 8.85
N ASP A 162 -9.90 -7.04 8.82
CA ASP A 162 -9.27 -7.71 9.97
C ASP A 162 -8.89 -6.72 11.07
N HIS A 163 -8.47 -5.50 10.69
CA HIS A 163 -8.17 -4.42 11.61
C HIS A 163 -8.40 -3.04 10.99
N VAL A 164 -8.89 -2.10 11.81
CA VAL A 164 -8.98 -0.68 11.48
C VAL A 164 -7.96 0.07 12.33
N ALA A 165 -6.99 0.70 11.68
CA ALA A 165 -5.91 1.42 12.33
C ALA A 165 -6.06 2.93 12.16
N ASP A 166 -5.61 3.72 13.13
CA ASP A 166 -5.66 5.18 12.99
C ASP A 166 -4.74 5.69 11.88
N ASN A 167 -3.60 5.01 11.68
CA ASN A 167 -2.61 5.32 10.66
C ASN A 167 -1.68 4.11 10.42
N VAL A 168 -0.71 4.24 9.52
CA VAL A 168 0.25 3.15 9.20
C VAL A 168 1.10 2.73 10.40
N SER A 169 1.44 3.64 11.32
CA SER A 169 2.19 3.27 12.54
C SER A 169 1.38 2.35 13.45
N ASP A 170 0.10 2.63 13.60
CA ASP A 170 -0.83 1.80 14.37
C ASP A 170 -1.08 0.45 13.67
N ALA A 171 -1.23 0.47 12.34
CA ALA A 171 -1.31 -0.75 11.53
C ALA A 171 -0.10 -1.67 11.76
N VAL A 172 1.11 -1.12 11.72
CA VAL A 172 2.36 -1.88 11.96
C VAL A 172 2.42 -2.45 13.39
N LYS A 173 1.98 -1.70 14.40
CA LYS A 173 1.88 -2.23 15.78
C LYS A 173 0.98 -3.45 15.83
N TRP A 174 -0.17 -3.38 15.21
CA TRP A 174 -1.11 -4.49 15.16
C TRP A 174 -0.53 -5.70 14.41
N ILE A 175 0.10 -5.49 13.23
CA ILE A 175 0.76 -6.54 12.44
C ILE A 175 1.81 -7.29 13.30
N LEU A 176 2.69 -6.54 13.96
CA LEU A 176 3.73 -7.13 14.80
C LEU A 176 3.16 -7.92 15.99
N ALA A 177 2.06 -7.46 16.56
CA ALA A 177 1.36 -8.20 17.62
C ALA A 177 0.67 -9.47 17.09
N ASP A 178 0.09 -9.41 15.91
CA ASP A 178 -0.59 -10.54 15.25
C ASP A 178 0.40 -11.64 14.83
N LEU A 179 1.59 -11.27 14.39
CA LEU A 179 2.66 -12.21 14.03
C LEU A 179 3.26 -12.95 15.23
N ASN A 180 3.08 -12.46 16.45
CA ASN A 180 3.56 -13.06 17.68
C ASN A 180 2.51 -13.96 18.37
N ARG A 181 1.34 -14.15 17.75
CA ARG A 181 0.26 -15.04 18.26
C ARG A 181 0.40 -16.44 17.70
#